data_90f0ac8cd92f44b1def327c3f21572fa
#
_entry.id   90f0ac8cd92f44b1def327c3f21572fa
#
_cell.length_a   1.000
_cell.length_b   1.000
_cell.length_c   1.000
_cell.angle_alpha   90.00
_cell.angle_beta   90.00
_cell.angle_gamma   90.00
#
_symmetry.space_group_name_H-M   'P 1'
#
loop_
_entity.id
_entity.type
_entity.pdbx_description
1 polymer ?
#
loop_
_entity_poly.entity_id
_entity_poly.type
_entity_poly.pdbx_seq_one_letter_code
_entity_poly.pdbx_strand_id
1 'polypeptide(L)'
;MEDEYETPKVIKVVTKLPNEEAKVEEISNDYSTVSNFCKGMIDMVDHPKDQGISIICNDEFLFNGMEPNIVVPEREEVFCGPLIFCGYDPETGDSISLTDEQVDTAMKYCKRNMLHHMSLEGAIRYAKVIGPLQQSYDELGIDETQMEAC
;
A
#
# COMPACT_ATOMS: atom_id res chain seq x y z
N MET A 1 27.48 5.70 -19.24
CA MET A 1 26.68 6.63 -19.32
C MET A 1 25.33 6.21 -19.64
N GLU A 2 24.98 6.07 -20.85
CA GLU A 2 23.64 5.65 -21.18
C GLU A 2 23.30 4.35 -20.54
N ASP A 3 24.27 3.51 -20.35
CA ASP A 3 24.03 2.20 -19.76
C ASP A 3 23.41 2.32 -18.38
N GLU A 4 23.75 3.36 -17.68
CA GLU A 4 23.19 3.54 -16.33
C GLU A 4 21.70 3.72 -16.33
N TYR A 5 21.19 4.35 -17.38
CA TYR A 5 19.75 4.58 -17.46
C TYR A 5 19.00 3.33 -17.84
N GLU A 6 19.67 2.40 -18.50
CA GLU A 6 19.00 1.23 -19.02
C GLU A 6 19.02 0.07 -18.03
N THR A 7 19.87 0.14 -17.03
CA THR A 7 19.97 -0.92 -16.05
C THR A 7 18.94 -0.68 -14.96
N PRO A 8 17.96 -1.56 -14.83
CA PRO A 8 16.96 -1.37 -13.76
C PRO A 8 17.62 -1.43 -12.39
N LYS A 9 17.19 -0.56 -11.51
CA LYS A 9 17.64 -0.62 -10.13
C LYS A 9 16.76 -1.59 -9.36
N VAL A 10 17.36 -2.24 -8.38
CA VAL A 10 16.62 -3.12 -7.48
C VAL A 10 16.32 -2.31 -6.23
N ILE A 11 15.06 -2.31 -5.83
CA ILE A 11 14.64 -1.57 -4.63
C ILE A 11 13.94 -2.50 -3.65
N LYS A 12 14.04 -2.14 -2.38
CA LYS A 12 13.38 -2.88 -1.30
C LYS A 12 11.98 -2.31 -1.13
N VAL A 13 10.97 -3.17 -1.18
CA VAL A 13 9.58 -2.79 -1.11
C VAL A 13 8.84 -3.73 -0.17
N VAL A 14 7.59 -3.39 0.11
CA VAL A 14 6.66 -4.31 0.78
C VAL A 14 5.56 -4.60 -0.24
N THR A 15 5.30 -5.89 -0.47
CA THR A 15 4.22 -6.30 -1.36
C THR A 15 3.09 -6.88 -0.54
N LYS A 16 1.87 -6.68 -1.01
CA LYS A 16 0.68 -7.16 -0.31
C LYS A 16 -0.33 -7.67 -1.33
N LEU A 17 -0.53 -8.97 -1.34
CA LEU A 17 -1.56 -9.57 -2.18
C LEU A 17 -2.85 -9.70 -1.39
N PRO A 18 -4.01 -9.71 -2.07
CA PRO A 18 -5.28 -9.91 -1.35
C PRO A 18 -5.27 -11.22 -0.57
N ASN A 19 -5.76 -11.17 0.66
CA ASN A 19 -5.90 -12.33 1.53
C ASN A 19 -4.60 -12.99 1.96
N GLU A 20 -3.45 -12.32 1.73
CA GLU A 20 -2.14 -12.83 2.14
C GLU A 20 -1.42 -11.78 2.96
N GLU A 21 -0.51 -12.24 3.79
CA GLU A 21 0.28 -11.31 4.60
C GLU A 21 1.25 -10.54 3.74
N ALA A 22 1.57 -9.33 4.17
CA ALA A 22 2.55 -8.51 3.48
C ALA A 22 3.93 -9.15 3.56
N LYS A 23 4.76 -8.87 2.58
CA LYS A 23 6.12 -9.41 2.50
C LYS A 23 7.10 -8.31 2.14
N VAL A 24 8.31 -8.42 2.69
CA VAL A 24 9.41 -7.55 2.27
C VAL A 24 10.08 -8.22 1.09
N GLU A 25 10.24 -7.51 -0.01
CA GLU A 25 10.82 -8.06 -1.23
C GLU A 25 11.73 -7.04 -1.90
N GLU A 26 12.62 -7.54 -2.75
CA GLU A 26 13.39 -6.69 -3.64
C GLU A 26 12.88 -6.89 -5.04
N ILE A 27 12.61 -5.81 -5.74
CA ILE A 27 12.10 -5.90 -7.11
C ILE A 27 12.89 -4.96 -8.02
N SER A 28 12.85 -5.27 -9.30
CA SER A 28 13.40 -4.38 -10.31
C SER A 28 12.54 -3.14 -10.41
N ASN A 29 13.17 -1.97 -10.33
CA ASN A 29 12.44 -0.71 -10.34
C ASN A 29 12.24 -0.23 -11.77
N ASP A 30 11.49 -0.99 -12.56
CA ASP A 30 11.13 -0.59 -13.91
C ASP A 30 9.63 -0.76 -14.09
N TYR A 31 9.10 -0.04 -15.05
CA TYR A 31 7.65 -0.02 -15.27
C TYR A 31 7.09 -1.41 -15.57
N SER A 32 7.79 -2.18 -16.39
CA SER A 32 7.32 -3.52 -16.75
C SER A 32 7.13 -4.42 -15.54
N THR A 33 8.13 -4.44 -14.67
CA THR A 33 8.07 -5.28 -13.48
C THR A 33 6.90 -4.87 -12.59
N VAL A 34 6.78 -3.56 -12.34
CA VAL A 34 5.74 -3.05 -11.45
C VAL A 34 4.37 -3.25 -12.07
N SER A 35 4.23 -2.94 -13.35
CA SER A 35 2.96 -3.10 -14.06
C SER A 35 2.52 -4.56 -14.11
N ASN A 36 3.46 -5.47 -14.35
CA ASN A 36 3.14 -6.89 -14.37
C ASN A 36 2.67 -7.38 -13.01
N PHE A 37 3.30 -6.91 -11.95
CA PHE A 37 2.88 -7.30 -10.61
C PHE A 37 1.45 -6.81 -10.32
N CYS A 38 1.15 -5.57 -10.72
CA CYS A 38 -0.16 -4.96 -10.49
C CYS A 38 -1.19 -5.36 -11.53
N LYS A 39 -0.78 -6.08 -12.56
CA LYS A 39 -1.64 -6.65 -13.60
C LYS A 39 -2.26 -5.60 -14.51
N GLY A 40 -1.52 -4.55 -14.81
CA GLY A 40 -1.97 -3.55 -15.75
C GLY A 40 -1.41 -2.18 -15.45
N MET A 41 -2.10 -1.15 -15.92
CA MET A 41 -1.68 0.22 -15.67
C MET A 41 -1.72 0.50 -14.19
N ILE A 42 -0.77 1.32 -13.73
CA ILE A 42 -0.61 1.56 -12.31
C ILE A 42 -0.96 2.99 -11.93
N ASP A 43 -1.33 3.15 -10.67
CA ASP A 43 -1.50 4.43 -10.03
C ASP A 43 -0.67 4.44 -8.76
N MET A 44 -0.20 5.60 -8.36
CA MET A 44 0.61 5.76 -7.17
C MET A 44 -0.05 6.79 -6.26
N VAL A 45 -0.21 6.43 -4.99
CA VAL A 45 -0.80 7.35 -4.03
C VAL A 45 0.09 7.43 -2.80
N ASP A 46 0.00 8.54 -2.08
CA ASP A 46 0.77 8.72 -0.86
C ASP A 46 0.22 7.84 0.25
N HIS A 47 1.13 7.26 1.02
CA HIS A 47 0.75 6.51 2.21
C HIS A 47 0.22 7.50 3.25
N PRO A 48 -0.92 7.20 3.89
CA PRO A 48 -1.52 8.17 4.82
C PRO A 48 -0.70 8.46 6.07
N LYS A 49 0.23 7.56 6.42
CA LYS A 49 1.05 7.75 7.62
C LYS A 49 2.43 8.32 7.33
N ASP A 50 2.89 8.27 6.07
CA ASP A 50 4.25 8.70 5.73
C ASP A 50 4.30 9.06 4.25
N GLN A 51 4.43 10.34 3.95
CA GLN A 51 4.45 10.81 2.55
C GLN A 51 5.70 10.35 1.80
N GLY A 52 6.70 9.85 2.50
CA GLY A 52 7.86 9.24 1.85
C GLY A 52 7.61 7.83 1.37
N ILE A 53 6.42 7.30 1.61
CA ILE A 53 6.02 5.97 1.12
C ILE A 53 4.92 6.16 0.10
N SER A 54 5.08 5.50 -1.06
CA SER A 54 4.02 5.46 -2.08
C SER A 54 3.40 4.08 -2.10
N ILE A 55 2.11 4.04 -2.34
CA ILE A 55 1.39 2.79 -2.55
C ILE A 55 1.07 2.70 -4.03
N ILE A 56 1.53 1.64 -4.68
CA ILE A 56 1.30 1.41 -6.11
C ILE A 56 0.22 0.35 -6.25
N CYS A 57 -0.77 0.64 -7.05
CA CYS A 57 -1.90 -0.27 -7.27
C CYS A 57 -2.29 -0.27 -8.74
N ASN A 58 -3.17 -1.18 -9.11
CA ASN A 58 -3.74 -1.18 -10.45
C ASN A 58 -4.66 0.02 -10.58
N ASP A 59 -4.51 0.78 -11.66
CA ASP A 59 -5.25 2.02 -11.86
C ASP A 59 -6.75 1.79 -11.97
N GLU A 60 -7.14 0.58 -12.37
CA GLU A 60 -8.54 0.27 -12.61
C GLU A 60 -9.00 -0.94 -11.80
N PHE A 61 -8.52 -1.07 -10.55
CA PHE A 61 -8.80 -2.28 -9.80
C PHE A 61 -10.31 -2.52 -9.57
N LEU A 62 -11.09 -1.46 -9.46
CA LEU A 62 -12.54 -1.64 -9.28
C LEU A 62 -13.21 -2.14 -10.57
N PHE A 63 -12.80 -1.61 -11.71
CA PHE A 63 -13.35 -2.03 -12.99
C PHE A 63 -12.93 -3.44 -13.35
N ASN A 64 -11.75 -3.85 -12.89
CA ASN A 64 -11.23 -5.18 -13.21
C ASN A 64 -11.74 -6.26 -12.26
N GLY A 65 -12.58 -5.90 -11.30
CA GLY A 65 -13.14 -6.86 -10.37
C GLY A 65 -12.11 -7.50 -9.46
N MET A 66 -11.06 -6.77 -9.12
CA MET A 66 -10.01 -7.30 -8.27
C MET A 66 -10.48 -7.43 -6.83
N GLU A 67 -9.94 -8.39 -6.12
CA GLU A 67 -10.34 -8.66 -4.75
C GLU A 67 -9.92 -7.55 -3.80
N PRO A 68 -10.74 -7.20 -2.81
CA PRO A 68 -10.35 -6.27 -1.76
C PRO A 68 -9.09 -6.75 -1.06
N ASN A 69 -8.18 -5.82 -0.79
CA ASN A 69 -6.89 -6.13 -0.20
C ASN A 69 -6.77 -5.51 1.19
N ILE A 70 -6.74 -4.19 1.25
CA ILE A 70 -6.67 -3.47 2.53
C ILE A 70 -7.72 -2.36 2.54
N VAL A 71 -8.09 -1.96 3.76
CA VAL A 71 -8.86 -0.74 3.94
C VAL A 71 -7.88 0.38 4.23
N VAL A 72 -8.18 1.57 3.74
CA VAL A 72 -7.41 2.78 4.04
C VAL A 72 -8.36 3.69 4.82
N PRO A 73 -8.42 3.54 6.15
CA PRO A 73 -9.42 4.24 6.96
C PRO A 73 -9.32 5.75 6.87
N GLU A 74 -8.11 6.27 6.69
CA GLU A 74 -7.87 7.71 6.61
C GLU A 74 -8.59 8.33 5.42
N ARG A 75 -8.91 7.55 4.41
CA ARG A 75 -9.62 8.01 3.21
C ARG A 75 -10.98 7.36 3.08
N GLU A 76 -11.34 6.47 3.99
CA GLU A 76 -12.58 5.69 3.92
C GLU A 76 -12.68 4.94 2.60
N GLU A 77 -11.57 4.38 2.16
CA GLU A 77 -11.45 3.69 0.88
C GLU A 77 -10.95 2.27 1.05
N VAL A 78 -11.19 1.46 0.01
CA VAL A 78 -10.71 0.09 -0.08
C VAL A 78 -9.78 0.02 -1.28
N PHE A 79 -8.60 -0.57 -1.09
CA PHE A 79 -7.68 -0.83 -2.20
C PHE A 79 -7.78 -2.30 -2.54
N CYS A 80 -7.92 -2.61 -3.83
CA CYS A 80 -8.11 -3.96 -4.33
C CYS A 80 -6.94 -4.37 -5.21
N GLY A 81 -6.71 -5.69 -5.31
CA GLY A 81 -5.66 -6.22 -6.14
C GLY A 81 -4.29 -6.13 -5.48
N PRO A 82 -3.23 -6.51 -6.21
CA PRO A 82 -1.87 -6.48 -5.66
C PRO A 82 -1.42 -5.06 -5.37
N LEU A 83 -0.67 -4.88 -4.27
CA LEU A 83 -0.16 -3.58 -3.85
C LEU A 83 1.33 -3.65 -3.63
N ILE A 84 2.04 -2.56 -3.97
CA ILE A 84 3.45 -2.40 -3.68
C ILE A 84 3.62 -1.12 -2.87
N PHE A 85 4.33 -1.22 -1.75
CA PHE A 85 4.71 -0.05 -0.96
C PHE A 85 6.19 0.20 -1.20
N CYS A 86 6.53 1.37 -1.72
CA CYS A 86 7.94 1.73 -2.00
C CYS A 86 8.22 3.11 -1.46
N GLY A 87 9.51 3.45 -1.40
CA GLY A 87 9.92 4.79 -1.02
C GLY A 87 9.71 5.75 -2.19
N TYR A 88 9.64 7.03 -1.88
CA TYR A 88 9.41 8.06 -2.87
C TYR A 88 10.40 9.19 -2.65
N ASP A 89 11.11 9.59 -3.72
CA ASP A 89 12.04 10.70 -3.68
C ASP A 89 11.33 11.92 -4.26
N PRO A 90 10.98 12.91 -3.42
CA PRO A 90 10.23 14.06 -3.91
C PRO A 90 11.04 14.97 -4.84
N GLU A 91 12.37 14.88 -4.80
CA GLU A 91 13.20 15.72 -5.65
C GLU A 91 13.25 15.21 -7.08
N THR A 92 13.25 13.89 -7.27
CA THR A 92 13.34 13.31 -8.59
C THR A 92 12.04 12.70 -9.07
N GLY A 93 11.11 12.41 -8.16
CA GLY A 93 9.89 11.70 -8.49
C GLY A 93 10.09 10.21 -8.62
N ASP A 94 11.27 9.70 -8.32
CA ASP A 94 11.58 8.29 -8.48
C ASP A 94 11.11 7.46 -7.31
N SER A 95 10.78 6.21 -7.61
CA SER A 95 10.58 5.20 -6.58
C SER A 95 11.95 4.76 -6.09
N ILE A 96 12.09 4.62 -4.79
CA ILE A 96 13.34 4.21 -4.16
C ILE A 96 13.04 3.17 -3.12
N SER A 97 14.10 2.58 -2.55
CA SER A 97 13.94 1.59 -1.49
C SER A 97 13.30 2.21 -0.26
N LEU A 98 12.50 1.41 0.42
CA LEU A 98 12.02 1.79 1.75
C LEU A 98 13.18 1.76 2.74
N THR A 99 13.18 2.66 3.69
CA THR A 99 14.08 2.57 4.83
C THR A 99 13.54 1.48 5.77
N ASP A 100 14.36 1.08 6.74
CA ASP A 100 13.92 0.08 7.70
C ASP A 100 12.69 0.55 8.49
N GLU A 101 12.66 1.82 8.85
CA GLU A 101 11.49 2.38 9.52
C GLU A 101 10.25 2.34 8.64
N GLN A 102 10.42 2.64 7.36
CA GLN A 102 9.32 2.63 6.42
C GLN A 102 8.81 1.22 6.16
N VAL A 103 9.71 0.25 6.13
CA VAL A 103 9.31 -1.16 6.03
C VAL A 103 8.41 -1.50 7.22
N ASP A 104 8.83 -1.12 8.42
CA ASP A 104 8.04 -1.40 9.61
C ASP A 104 6.67 -0.74 9.54
N THR A 105 6.62 0.51 9.12
CA THR A 105 5.37 1.24 8.97
C THR A 105 4.43 0.54 7.99
N ALA A 106 4.96 0.17 6.83
CA ALA A 106 4.16 -0.48 5.79
C ALA A 106 3.66 -1.85 6.24
N MET A 107 4.53 -2.63 6.88
CA MET A 107 4.14 -3.96 7.35
C MET A 107 3.06 -3.90 8.40
N LYS A 108 3.19 -3.00 9.35
CA LYS A 108 2.18 -2.84 10.40
C LYS A 108 0.87 -2.32 9.83
N TYR A 109 0.94 -1.41 8.90
CA TYR A 109 -0.26 -0.86 8.27
C TYR A 109 -1.03 -1.96 7.54
N CYS A 110 -0.32 -2.78 6.79
CA CYS A 110 -0.96 -3.89 6.07
C CYS A 110 -1.58 -4.89 7.02
N LYS A 111 -0.87 -5.23 8.08
CA LYS A 111 -1.39 -6.21 9.05
C LYS A 111 -2.65 -5.70 9.72
N ARG A 112 -2.65 -4.44 10.09
CA ARG A 112 -3.77 -3.85 10.80
C ARG A 112 -5.01 -3.71 9.91
N ASN A 113 -4.80 -3.39 8.64
CA ASN A 113 -5.89 -3.01 7.73
C ASN A 113 -6.22 -4.07 6.70
N MET A 114 -5.70 -5.27 6.87
CA MET A 114 -5.92 -6.38 5.95
C MET A 114 -7.37 -6.83 5.96
N LEU A 115 -7.91 -7.03 4.78
CA LEU A 115 -9.26 -7.57 4.61
C LEU A 115 -9.14 -9.04 4.24
N HIS A 116 -9.99 -9.89 4.86
CA HIS A 116 -9.93 -11.33 4.64
C HIS A 116 -11.20 -11.78 3.93
N HIS A 117 -11.07 -12.16 2.65
CA HIS A 117 -12.16 -12.79 1.89
C HIS A 117 -13.47 -12.03 2.01
N MET A 118 -13.37 -10.71 1.98
CA MET A 118 -14.52 -9.84 2.10
C MET A 118 -15.01 -9.42 0.72
N SER A 119 -16.33 -9.32 0.54
CA SER A 119 -16.86 -8.80 -0.72
C SER A 119 -16.53 -7.32 -0.83
N LEU A 120 -16.50 -6.81 -2.06
CA LEU A 120 -16.23 -5.38 -2.27
C LEU A 120 -17.26 -4.53 -1.56
N GLU A 121 -18.52 -4.91 -1.64
CA GLU A 121 -19.60 -4.17 -1.00
C GLU A 121 -19.41 -4.11 0.51
N GLY A 122 -19.09 -5.26 1.11
CA GLY A 122 -18.83 -5.33 2.55
C GLY A 122 -17.61 -4.53 2.96
N ALA A 123 -16.57 -4.59 2.13
CA ALA A 123 -15.34 -3.86 2.41
C ALA A 123 -15.57 -2.35 2.36
N ILE A 124 -16.35 -1.88 1.39
CA ILE A 124 -16.67 -0.46 1.27
C ILE A 124 -17.46 0.01 2.49
N ARG A 125 -18.44 -0.78 2.93
CA ARG A 125 -19.20 -0.43 4.13
C ARG A 125 -18.32 -0.39 5.35
N TYR A 126 -17.41 -1.35 5.45
CA TYR A 126 -16.47 -1.39 6.58
C TYR A 126 -15.58 -0.16 6.60
N ALA A 127 -15.09 0.27 5.43
CA ALA A 127 -14.23 1.44 5.34
C ALA A 127 -14.92 2.69 5.87
N LYS A 128 -16.21 2.82 5.60
CA LYS A 128 -16.98 3.98 6.05
C LYS A 128 -17.23 3.99 7.54
N VAL A 129 -17.19 2.82 8.16
CA VAL A 129 -17.35 2.70 9.62
C VAL A 129 -16.02 2.91 10.33
N ILE A 130 -14.97 2.26 9.82
CA ILE A 130 -13.68 2.28 10.52
C ILE A 130 -12.97 3.64 10.36
N GLY A 131 -13.26 4.36 9.25
CA GLY A 131 -12.61 5.64 9.02
C GLY A 131 -12.84 6.65 10.13
N PRO A 132 -14.09 6.93 10.50
CA PRO A 132 -14.34 7.86 11.61
C PRO A 132 -13.78 7.36 12.95
N LEU A 133 -13.80 6.05 13.19
CA LEU A 133 -13.22 5.50 14.41
C LEU A 133 -11.72 5.71 14.45
N GLN A 134 -11.05 5.50 13.33
CA GLN A 134 -9.62 5.72 13.23
C GLN A 134 -9.27 7.17 13.54
N GLN A 135 -10.05 8.11 12.98
CA GLN A 135 -9.82 9.52 13.23
C GLN A 135 -10.00 9.87 14.69
N SER A 136 -11.02 9.30 15.33
CA SER A 136 -11.23 9.53 16.77
C SER A 136 -10.06 9.03 17.60
N TYR A 137 -9.55 7.86 17.29
CA TYR A 137 -8.41 7.32 18.00
C TYR A 137 -7.17 8.18 17.80
N ASP A 138 -6.97 8.68 16.58
CA ASP A 138 -5.82 9.56 16.29
C ASP A 138 -5.92 10.84 17.11
N GLU A 139 -7.11 11.41 17.21
CA GLU A 139 -7.33 12.64 17.98
C GLU A 139 -7.10 12.44 19.47
N LEU A 140 -7.42 11.25 19.97
CA LEU A 140 -7.22 10.92 21.37
C LEU A 140 -5.80 10.48 21.69
N GLY A 141 -4.95 10.31 20.66
CA GLY A 141 -3.58 9.89 20.85
C GLY A 141 -3.43 8.41 21.14
N ILE A 142 -4.42 7.59 20.78
CA ILE A 142 -4.37 6.15 20.97
C ILE A 142 -3.60 5.54 19.79
N ASP A 143 -2.55 4.79 20.11
CA ASP A 143 -1.72 4.21 19.06
C ASP A 143 -2.25 2.84 18.59
N GLU A 144 -1.61 2.30 17.56
CA GLU A 144 -2.05 1.07 16.95
C GLU A 144 -1.99 -0.12 17.92
N THR A 145 -0.99 -0.13 18.78
CA THR A 145 -0.85 -1.20 19.76
C THR A 145 -2.05 -1.27 20.67
N GLN A 146 -2.51 -0.09 21.13
CA GLN A 146 -3.67 -0.03 21.99
C GLN A 146 -4.92 -0.48 21.27
N MET A 147 -5.05 -0.13 19.99
CA MET A 147 -6.19 -0.53 19.20
C MET A 147 -6.22 -2.03 18.97
N GLU A 148 -5.06 -2.63 18.77
CA GLU A 148 -5.00 -4.08 18.56
C GLU A 148 -5.34 -4.86 19.80
N ALA A 149 -5.16 -4.27 20.96
CA ALA A 149 -5.48 -4.94 22.20
C ALA A 149 -6.99 -5.02 22.46
N CYS A 150 -7.75 -4.25 21.71
CA CYS A 150 -9.21 -4.31 21.81
C CYS A 150 -9.76 -5.39 20.89
#